data_ac3120c0a0ae956a50347f4a8cc26389
#
_entry.id   ac3120c0a0ae956a50347f4a8cc26389
#
_cell.length_a   1.000
_cell.length_b   1.000
_cell.length_c   1.000
_cell.angle_alpha   90.00
_cell.angle_beta   90.00
_cell.angle_gamma   90.00
#
_symmetry.space_group_name_H-M   'P 1'
#
loop_
_entity.id
_entity.type
_entity.pdbx_description
1 polymer ?
#
loop_
_entity_poly.entity_id
_entity_poly.type
_entity_poly.pdbx_seq_one_letter_code
_entity_poly.pdbx_strand_id
1 'polypeptide(L)'
;MRKNDLIDLTCDRLGADLEGVGRYEGMAVFVPGLLPGETAPVRIVKVQPRFAFGRMVGAPAISSPCRKAPDCAAYPRCGGCAGRHMTYEATLEAKRQQVADCFRRIGHMEIDVPPVLGMDDPSAYRNKTALPVGGTADEPQIGFFAPRSHVLIPIDGCPNAMPPSTEICRAFLDWMKAHRIAPYMEETHHGLIRHLVIRVNRQGQAMVTVVVNGVSLPHEQELADALFPLGVTSLILNENRERTNVILGRRFRTIRGADTLTDTLCGLTFDLSPAAFFQVNPAQTERLYQTALDFAGLRPDDTLCDVYCGAGTITLMMARHCRTALGIEVVPEAIMNARQNAQRNGITNADFRVGAAEDVLPRLVADGLRPDVIVVDPPRKGLDPAVIAAMAAAEPRHIVYVSCNVATQARDAALLRDAGYLPEKVQPVDMFCWTSGIETVLLLSQRKPDDVVHVGIDLKPEDVTVAESKATYAELKAYIEEKYRFKVSNLYIAQAKEALGIKERENYNKPKKTNGKTLVCPPEKMKAIQEALRHFKMVD
;
A
#
# COMPACT_ATOMS: atom_id res chain seq x y z
N MET A 1 -1.28 11.44 -32.27
CA MET A 1 -0.76 10.12 -31.87
C MET A 1 -1.87 9.08 -31.90
N ARG A 2 -1.65 7.90 -32.53
CA ARG A 2 -2.61 6.78 -32.66
C ARG A 2 -1.95 5.47 -32.22
N LYS A 3 -2.76 4.44 -31.95
CA LYS A 3 -2.23 3.08 -31.71
C LYS A 3 -1.43 2.59 -32.92
N ASN A 4 -0.29 1.97 -32.67
CA ASN A 4 0.71 1.47 -33.62
C ASN A 4 1.62 2.54 -34.25
N ASP A 5 1.44 3.83 -33.97
CA ASP A 5 2.41 4.83 -34.39
C ASP A 5 3.80 4.49 -33.84
N LEU A 6 4.83 4.74 -34.62
CA LEU A 6 6.23 4.65 -34.25
C LEU A 6 6.75 6.06 -34.01
N ILE A 7 7.29 6.33 -32.83
CA ILE A 7 7.81 7.64 -32.44
C ILE A 7 9.19 7.47 -31.81
N ASP A 8 10.05 8.47 -31.90
CA ASP A 8 11.22 8.59 -31.06
C ASP A 8 10.81 9.33 -29.78
N LEU A 9 11.04 8.70 -28.62
CA LEU A 9 10.65 9.24 -27.32
C LEU A 9 11.88 9.38 -26.43
N THR A 10 12.09 10.59 -25.91
CA THR A 10 13.04 10.85 -24.83
C THR A 10 12.35 10.68 -23.48
N CYS A 11 13.00 9.96 -22.57
CA CYS A 11 12.51 9.79 -21.21
C CYS A 11 12.95 10.95 -20.33
N ASP A 12 11.97 11.63 -19.71
CA ASP A 12 12.22 12.76 -18.81
C ASP A 12 12.40 12.30 -17.35
N ARG A 13 11.64 11.28 -16.95
CA ARG A 13 11.60 10.77 -15.55
C ARG A 13 11.02 9.36 -15.48
N LEU A 14 11.04 8.76 -14.30
CA LEU A 14 10.33 7.51 -14.03
C LEU A 14 8.92 7.77 -13.48
N GLY A 15 8.01 6.88 -13.81
CA GLY A 15 6.68 6.79 -13.22
C GLY A 15 6.64 5.91 -11.97
N ALA A 16 5.44 5.73 -11.40
CA ALA A 16 5.24 4.98 -10.16
C ALA A 16 5.58 3.48 -10.26
N ASP A 17 5.45 2.89 -11.45
CA ASP A 17 5.80 1.49 -11.71
C ASP A 17 7.23 1.33 -12.26
N LEU A 18 8.12 2.34 -12.08
CA LEU A 18 9.47 2.43 -12.63
C LEU A 18 9.51 2.41 -14.17
N GLU A 19 8.41 2.72 -14.83
CA GLU A 19 8.37 2.92 -16.28
C GLU A 19 8.86 4.32 -16.67
N GLY A 20 9.55 4.41 -17.79
CA GLY A 20 9.98 5.70 -18.33
C GLY A 20 8.79 6.54 -18.77
N VAL A 21 8.83 7.84 -18.48
CA VAL A 21 7.82 8.82 -18.87
C VAL A 21 8.49 9.91 -19.70
N GLY A 22 8.04 10.09 -20.92
CA GLY A 22 8.41 11.20 -21.78
C GLY A 22 7.17 11.91 -22.32
N ARG A 23 7.38 12.99 -23.09
CA ARG A 23 6.29 13.72 -23.74
C ARG A 23 6.45 13.67 -25.25
N TYR A 24 5.35 13.39 -25.95
CA TYR A 24 5.25 13.48 -27.39
C TYR A 24 4.01 14.31 -27.76
N GLU A 25 4.21 15.39 -28.51
CA GLU A 25 3.14 16.36 -28.86
C GLU A 25 2.34 16.82 -27.63
N GLY A 26 3.03 17.07 -26.51
CA GLY A 26 2.42 17.51 -25.25
C GLY A 26 1.76 16.41 -24.40
N MET A 27 1.54 15.20 -24.95
CA MET A 27 0.94 14.07 -24.25
C MET A 27 2.00 13.22 -23.54
N ALA A 28 1.76 12.81 -22.31
CA ALA A 28 2.64 11.89 -21.59
C ALA A 28 2.57 10.48 -22.17
N VAL A 29 3.73 9.84 -22.37
CA VAL A 29 3.83 8.46 -22.85
C VAL A 29 4.62 7.64 -21.83
N PHE A 30 4.02 6.56 -21.37
CA PHE A 30 4.61 5.63 -20.40
C PHE A 30 5.22 4.43 -21.12
N VAL A 31 6.50 4.16 -20.90
CA VAL A 31 7.26 3.13 -21.62
C VAL A 31 8.07 2.28 -20.64
N PRO A 32 7.64 1.03 -20.35
CA PRO A 32 8.44 0.13 -19.53
C PRO A 32 9.85 -0.08 -20.10
N GLY A 33 10.84 -0.02 -19.21
CA GLY A 33 12.23 -0.29 -19.55
C GLY A 33 13.02 0.88 -20.15
N LEU A 34 12.40 2.03 -20.44
CA LEU A 34 13.09 3.25 -20.87
C LEU A 34 13.52 4.05 -19.63
N LEU A 35 14.75 4.57 -19.61
CA LEU A 35 15.34 5.28 -18.48
C LEU A 35 15.53 6.78 -18.75
N PRO A 36 15.55 7.62 -17.71
CA PRO A 36 15.78 9.05 -17.86
C PRO A 36 17.05 9.37 -18.65
N GLY A 37 16.92 10.32 -19.60
CA GLY A 37 17.97 10.73 -20.52
C GLY A 37 18.12 9.84 -21.75
N GLU A 38 17.43 8.70 -21.83
CA GLU A 38 17.45 7.84 -23.02
C GLU A 38 16.42 8.31 -24.06
N THR A 39 16.78 8.18 -25.33
CA THR A 39 15.87 8.31 -26.47
C THR A 39 15.83 7.00 -27.24
N ALA A 40 14.63 6.46 -27.45
CA ALA A 40 14.45 5.20 -28.15
C ALA A 40 13.23 5.22 -29.08
N PRO A 41 13.24 4.37 -30.15
CA PRO A 41 12.04 4.14 -30.94
C PRO A 41 10.99 3.37 -30.16
N VAL A 42 9.79 3.96 -30.05
CA VAL A 42 8.68 3.48 -29.25
C VAL A 42 7.45 3.27 -30.14
N ARG A 43 6.85 2.09 -30.06
CA ARG A 43 5.55 1.80 -30.66
C ARG A 43 4.44 2.07 -29.65
N ILE A 44 3.48 2.90 -30.02
CA ILE A 44 2.32 3.20 -29.20
C ILE A 44 1.39 1.98 -29.15
N VAL A 45 1.13 1.45 -27.96
CA VAL A 45 0.29 0.26 -27.76
C VAL A 45 -1.12 0.61 -27.33
N LYS A 46 -1.31 1.75 -26.63
CA LYS A 46 -2.63 2.21 -26.17
C LYS A 46 -2.62 3.73 -26.00
N VAL A 47 -3.68 4.37 -26.46
CA VAL A 47 -3.90 5.82 -26.26
C VAL A 47 -5.11 6.02 -25.35
N GLN A 48 -4.97 6.89 -24.36
CA GLN A 48 -6.00 7.36 -23.46
C GLN A 48 -6.21 8.88 -23.64
N PRO A 49 -7.29 9.48 -23.14
CA PRO A 49 -7.54 10.92 -23.36
C PRO A 49 -6.43 11.87 -22.88
N ARG A 50 -5.63 11.49 -21.88
CA ARG A 50 -4.60 12.36 -21.27
C ARG A 50 -3.19 11.79 -21.31
N PHE A 51 -3.00 10.55 -21.73
CA PHE A 51 -1.70 9.87 -21.78
C PHE A 51 -1.76 8.66 -22.71
N ALA A 52 -0.58 8.13 -23.04
CA ALA A 52 -0.46 6.91 -23.84
C ALA A 52 0.52 5.92 -23.19
N PHE A 53 0.44 4.67 -23.63
CA PHE A 53 1.41 3.63 -23.30
C PHE A 53 2.17 3.24 -24.57
N GLY A 54 3.47 3.10 -24.45
CA GLY A 54 4.37 2.67 -25.50
C GLY A 54 5.17 1.43 -25.10
N ARG A 55 5.80 0.82 -26.11
CA ARG A 55 6.78 -0.26 -25.94
C ARG A 55 7.99 0.04 -26.80
N MET A 56 9.18 -0.05 -26.23
CA MET A 56 10.42 0.05 -27.00
C MET A 56 10.45 -1.02 -28.09
N VAL A 57 10.85 -0.63 -29.30
CA VAL A 57 11.04 -1.54 -30.45
C VAL A 57 12.49 -1.63 -30.87
N GLY A 58 13.37 -0.86 -30.23
CA GLY A 58 14.82 -0.86 -30.41
C GLY A 58 15.52 -0.44 -29.13
N ALA A 59 16.84 -0.63 -29.08
CA ALA A 59 17.66 -0.12 -27.99
C ALA A 59 17.72 1.42 -28.02
N PRO A 60 17.92 2.10 -26.88
CA PRO A 60 18.18 3.54 -26.88
C PRO A 60 19.49 3.86 -27.61
N ALA A 61 19.52 5.00 -28.31
CA ALA A 61 20.71 5.47 -29.05
C ALA A 61 21.90 5.73 -28.09
N ILE A 62 21.62 6.24 -26.91
CA ILE A 62 22.58 6.45 -25.81
C ILE A 62 21.99 5.81 -24.59
N SER A 63 22.73 4.89 -23.96
CA SER A 63 22.29 4.25 -22.73
C SER A 63 22.51 5.15 -21.51
N SER A 64 21.53 5.20 -20.63
CA SER A 64 21.65 5.86 -19.32
C SER A 64 22.77 5.21 -18.49
N PRO A 65 23.56 5.96 -17.72
CA PRO A 65 24.54 5.40 -16.78
C PRO A 65 23.90 4.51 -15.70
N CYS A 66 22.60 4.67 -15.48
CA CYS A 66 21.82 3.83 -14.54
C CYS A 66 21.38 2.49 -15.16
N ARG A 67 21.63 2.24 -16.46
CA ARG A 67 21.26 0.99 -17.12
C ARG A 67 22.29 -0.10 -16.86
N LYS A 68 21.81 -1.30 -16.52
CA LYS A 68 22.62 -2.53 -16.46
C LYS A 68 21.96 -3.67 -17.23
N ALA A 69 22.75 -4.69 -17.57
CA ALA A 69 22.19 -5.95 -18.06
C ALA A 69 21.40 -6.63 -16.92
N PRO A 70 20.14 -7.09 -17.16
CA PRO A 70 19.40 -7.84 -16.17
C PRO A 70 20.09 -9.16 -15.81
N ASP A 71 20.11 -9.48 -14.52
CA ASP A 71 20.68 -10.71 -13.94
C ASP A 71 19.64 -11.84 -13.78
N CYS A 72 18.49 -11.73 -14.43
CA CYS A 72 17.38 -12.70 -14.39
C CYS A 72 16.91 -13.01 -15.80
N ALA A 73 16.99 -14.28 -16.21
CA ALA A 73 16.59 -14.74 -17.56
C ALA A 73 15.07 -14.57 -17.84
N ALA A 74 14.24 -14.56 -16.78
CA ALA A 74 12.79 -14.35 -16.92
C ALA A 74 12.42 -12.86 -17.12
N TYR A 75 13.31 -11.93 -16.79
CA TYR A 75 13.07 -10.49 -16.97
C TYR A 75 13.16 -10.11 -18.46
N PRO A 76 12.33 -9.21 -18.99
CA PRO A 76 11.21 -8.50 -18.37
C PRO A 76 9.86 -9.20 -18.50
N ARG A 77 9.83 -10.46 -18.94
CA ARG A 77 8.58 -11.20 -19.17
C ARG A 77 7.84 -11.54 -17.86
N CYS A 78 8.60 -11.85 -16.80
CA CYS A 78 8.07 -12.11 -15.47
C CYS A 78 7.56 -10.81 -14.83
N GLY A 79 6.33 -10.84 -14.26
CA GLY A 79 5.72 -9.69 -13.57
C GLY A 79 6.26 -9.40 -12.18
N GLY A 80 7.27 -10.14 -11.70
CA GLY A 80 7.77 -10.02 -10.32
C GLY A 80 8.71 -8.84 -10.06
N CYS A 81 9.37 -8.31 -11.12
CA CYS A 81 10.34 -7.21 -11.01
C CYS A 81 10.10 -6.15 -12.09
N ALA A 82 10.29 -4.87 -11.71
CA ALA A 82 10.19 -3.73 -12.63
C ALA A 82 11.55 -3.07 -12.94
N GLY A 83 12.51 -3.13 -12.02
CA GLY A 83 13.76 -2.35 -12.05
C GLY A 83 15.05 -3.12 -12.31
N ARG A 84 15.03 -4.41 -12.72
CA ARG A 84 16.27 -5.20 -12.89
C ARG A 84 17.18 -4.77 -14.03
N HIS A 85 16.73 -3.88 -14.91
CA HIS A 85 17.53 -3.24 -15.95
C HIS A 85 18.23 -1.96 -15.46
N MET A 86 18.03 -1.60 -14.18
CA MET A 86 18.63 -0.42 -13.55
C MET A 86 19.69 -0.84 -12.52
N THR A 87 20.63 0.06 -12.21
CA THR A 87 21.46 -0.10 -11.01
C THR A 87 20.57 -0.05 -9.76
N TYR A 88 21.03 -0.65 -8.65
CA TYR A 88 20.22 -0.68 -7.44
C TYR A 88 20.01 0.72 -6.86
N GLU A 89 21.06 1.53 -6.87
CA GLU A 89 21.04 2.92 -6.41
C GLU A 89 20.02 3.76 -7.20
N ALA A 90 19.94 3.53 -8.52
CA ALA A 90 18.96 4.22 -9.35
C ALA A 90 17.51 3.80 -9.02
N THR A 91 17.28 2.54 -8.62
CA THR A 91 15.96 2.12 -8.13
C THR A 91 15.60 2.77 -6.80
N LEU A 92 16.57 2.93 -5.89
CA LEU A 92 16.36 3.60 -4.61
C LEU A 92 16.03 5.08 -4.80
N GLU A 93 16.78 5.78 -5.67
CA GLU A 93 16.51 7.19 -5.96
C GLU A 93 15.14 7.40 -6.63
N ALA A 94 14.76 6.51 -7.56
CA ALA A 94 13.42 6.55 -8.17
C ALA A 94 12.30 6.39 -7.13
N LYS A 95 12.47 5.49 -6.17
CA LYS A 95 11.53 5.28 -5.06
C LYS A 95 11.49 6.49 -4.10
N ARG A 96 12.64 7.08 -3.79
CA ARG A 96 12.72 8.32 -3.00
C ARG A 96 11.92 9.44 -3.67
N GLN A 97 12.12 9.63 -4.97
CA GLN A 97 11.39 10.65 -5.74
C GLN A 97 9.88 10.37 -5.80
N GLN A 98 9.48 9.09 -5.90
CA GLN A 98 8.07 8.68 -5.83
C GLN A 98 7.42 9.10 -4.50
N VAL A 99 8.12 8.89 -3.38
CA VAL A 99 7.64 9.31 -2.05
C VAL A 99 7.47 10.82 -2.00
N ALA A 100 8.50 11.59 -2.39
CA ALA A 100 8.44 13.05 -2.42
C ALA A 100 7.29 13.57 -3.30
N ASP A 101 7.10 12.99 -4.50
CA ASP A 101 6.03 13.35 -5.41
C ASP A 101 4.64 13.06 -4.85
N CYS A 102 4.44 11.97 -4.11
CA CYS A 102 3.16 11.65 -3.47
C CYS A 102 2.82 12.67 -2.38
N PHE A 103 3.75 12.99 -1.48
CA PHE A 103 3.50 13.99 -0.45
C PHE A 103 3.22 15.37 -1.03
N ARG A 104 4.01 15.82 -2.02
CA ARG A 104 3.82 17.11 -2.67
C ARG A 104 2.50 17.20 -3.45
N ARG A 105 2.17 16.20 -4.27
CA ARG A 105 1.05 16.28 -5.24
C ARG A 105 -0.28 15.82 -4.67
N ILE A 106 -0.27 14.83 -3.76
CA ILE A 106 -1.49 14.25 -3.16
C ILE A 106 -1.71 14.82 -1.76
N GLY A 107 -0.66 14.85 -0.94
CA GLY A 107 -0.71 15.39 0.41
C GLY A 107 -0.70 16.91 0.47
N HIS A 108 -0.31 17.58 -0.62
CA HIS A 108 -0.08 19.04 -0.65
C HIS A 108 0.81 19.50 0.51
N MET A 109 1.90 18.74 0.72
CA MET A 109 2.86 18.95 1.80
C MET A 109 4.28 18.85 1.24
N GLU A 110 5.13 19.79 1.62
CA GLU A 110 6.58 19.68 1.42
C GLU A 110 7.16 18.99 2.65
N ILE A 111 7.75 17.83 2.45
CA ILE A 111 8.44 17.06 3.49
C ILE A 111 9.80 16.64 2.95
N ASP A 112 10.84 16.75 3.77
CA ASP A 112 12.15 16.23 3.39
C ASP A 112 12.12 14.70 3.39
N VAL A 113 12.49 14.11 2.25
CA VAL A 113 12.53 12.65 2.07
C VAL A 113 13.99 12.23 2.03
N PRO A 114 14.49 11.62 3.10
CA PRO A 114 15.88 11.13 3.15
C PRO A 114 16.11 9.97 2.15
N PRO A 115 17.37 9.58 1.93
CA PRO A 115 17.70 8.40 1.15
C PRO A 115 16.91 7.17 1.62
N VAL A 116 16.49 6.34 0.68
CA VAL A 116 15.80 5.08 0.98
C VAL A 116 16.74 4.14 1.72
N LEU A 117 16.29 3.53 2.80
CA LEU A 117 17.02 2.45 3.46
C LEU A 117 17.01 1.21 2.55
N GLY A 118 18.08 1.05 1.77
CA GLY A 118 18.29 -0.08 0.86
C GLY A 118 18.96 -1.26 1.54
N MET A 119 19.13 -2.36 0.82
CA MET A 119 19.91 -3.52 1.23
C MET A 119 21.35 -3.41 0.71
N ASP A 120 22.31 -3.95 1.45
CA ASP A 120 23.69 -4.06 0.97
C ASP A 120 23.79 -5.09 -0.16
N ASP A 121 23.07 -6.23 -0.04
CA ASP A 121 22.84 -7.21 -1.09
C ASP A 121 21.34 -7.36 -1.33
N PRO A 122 20.78 -6.82 -2.43
CA PRO A 122 19.36 -6.90 -2.73
C PRO A 122 18.95 -8.21 -3.40
N SER A 123 19.67 -9.31 -3.17
CA SER A 123 19.36 -10.65 -3.65
C SER A 123 18.87 -11.56 -2.51
N ALA A 124 18.24 -12.68 -2.85
CA ALA A 124 17.84 -13.74 -1.93
C ALA A 124 17.16 -13.24 -0.61
N TYR A 125 16.42 -12.15 -0.69
CA TYR A 125 15.80 -11.51 0.47
C TYR A 125 14.40 -12.04 0.80
N ARG A 126 13.73 -12.62 -0.21
CA ARG A 126 12.31 -12.93 -0.13
C ARG A 126 12.07 -14.27 0.54
N ASN A 127 11.55 -14.22 1.77
CA ASN A 127 11.28 -15.41 2.59
C ASN A 127 9.97 -16.15 2.23
N LYS A 128 9.10 -15.59 1.40
CA LYS A 128 7.86 -16.25 0.97
C LYS A 128 7.65 -16.07 -0.53
N THR A 129 7.48 -17.17 -1.24
CA THR A 129 7.10 -17.19 -2.65
C THR A 129 5.84 -18.03 -2.83
N ALA A 130 4.91 -17.55 -3.66
CA ALA A 130 3.72 -18.28 -4.06
C ALA A 130 3.77 -18.41 -5.58
N LEU A 131 3.99 -19.61 -6.06
CA LEU A 131 4.33 -19.91 -7.43
C LEU A 131 3.18 -20.69 -8.09
N PRO A 132 2.52 -20.14 -9.11
CA PRO A 132 1.59 -20.90 -9.93
C PRO A 132 2.30 -22.06 -10.63
N VAL A 133 1.60 -23.17 -10.77
CA VAL A 133 2.07 -24.37 -11.46
C VAL A 133 1.28 -24.55 -12.73
N GLY A 134 1.96 -24.77 -13.84
CA GLY A 134 1.38 -24.95 -15.18
C GLY A 134 2.11 -25.99 -16.02
N GLY A 135 2.00 -25.92 -17.33
CA GLY A 135 2.54 -26.91 -18.24
C GLY A 135 1.64 -28.14 -18.38
N THR A 136 2.24 -29.32 -18.51
CA THR A 136 1.54 -30.61 -18.64
C THR A 136 2.00 -31.58 -17.56
N ALA A 137 1.37 -32.76 -17.46
CA ALA A 137 1.80 -33.81 -16.54
C ALA A 137 3.19 -34.39 -16.90
N ASP A 138 3.57 -34.36 -18.18
CA ASP A 138 4.88 -34.83 -18.65
C ASP A 138 5.95 -33.73 -18.58
N GLU A 139 5.54 -32.45 -18.67
CA GLU A 139 6.39 -31.27 -18.58
C GLU A 139 5.77 -30.21 -17.66
N PRO A 140 5.71 -30.47 -16.34
CA PRO A 140 5.20 -29.51 -15.39
C PRO A 140 6.16 -28.30 -15.28
N GLN A 141 5.60 -27.13 -15.11
CA GLN A 141 6.33 -25.87 -15.03
C GLN A 141 5.91 -25.08 -13.79
N ILE A 142 6.83 -24.33 -13.25
CA ILE A 142 6.58 -23.40 -12.15
C ILE A 142 7.12 -22.02 -12.52
N GLY A 143 6.47 -20.97 -12.08
CA GLY A 143 6.92 -19.63 -12.45
C GLY A 143 6.13 -18.51 -11.82
N PHE A 144 6.05 -17.39 -12.52
CA PHE A 144 5.20 -16.25 -12.17
C PHE A 144 4.37 -15.85 -13.39
N PHE A 145 3.28 -15.16 -13.16
CA PHE A 145 2.48 -14.62 -14.26
C PHE A 145 3.17 -13.42 -14.92
N ALA A 146 3.02 -13.30 -16.23
CA ALA A 146 3.39 -12.10 -16.95
C ALA A 146 2.56 -10.88 -16.46
N PRO A 147 3.08 -9.65 -16.54
CA PRO A 147 2.38 -8.47 -16.06
C PRO A 147 0.96 -8.36 -16.62
N ARG A 148 -0.02 -8.17 -15.76
CA ARG A 148 -1.45 -7.99 -16.10
C ARG A 148 -2.05 -9.15 -16.90
N SER A 149 -1.56 -10.38 -16.70
CA SER A 149 -2.08 -11.58 -17.36
C SER A 149 -1.96 -12.80 -16.44
N HIS A 150 -2.59 -13.92 -16.85
CA HIS A 150 -2.42 -15.24 -16.24
C HIS A 150 -1.52 -16.17 -17.08
N VAL A 151 -0.76 -15.58 -18.01
CA VAL A 151 0.23 -16.35 -18.79
C VAL A 151 1.42 -16.66 -17.88
N LEU A 152 1.65 -17.94 -17.63
CA LEU A 152 2.79 -18.41 -16.84
C LEU A 152 4.10 -18.15 -17.60
N ILE A 153 5.04 -17.51 -16.92
CA ILE A 153 6.44 -17.39 -17.34
C ILE A 153 7.25 -18.37 -16.52
N PRO A 154 7.70 -19.48 -17.11
CA PRO A 154 8.50 -20.47 -16.40
C PRO A 154 9.82 -19.90 -15.89
N ILE A 155 10.26 -20.39 -14.73
CA ILE A 155 11.54 -20.04 -14.11
C ILE A 155 12.27 -21.26 -13.61
N ASP A 156 13.58 -21.27 -13.71
CA ASP A 156 14.46 -22.29 -13.10
C ASP A 156 14.80 -21.95 -11.66
N GLY A 157 14.59 -20.69 -11.26
CA GLY A 157 14.79 -20.11 -9.94
C GLY A 157 14.52 -18.61 -9.95
N CYS A 158 14.33 -18.04 -8.77
CA CYS A 158 14.13 -16.61 -8.61
C CYS A 158 15.29 -16.01 -7.80
N PRO A 159 16.09 -15.07 -8.35
CA PRO A 159 17.21 -14.47 -7.61
C PRO A 159 16.80 -13.72 -6.34
N ASN A 160 15.51 -13.38 -6.19
CA ASN A 160 15.00 -12.74 -4.97
C ASN A 160 14.61 -13.75 -3.87
N ALA A 161 14.35 -15.02 -4.23
CA ALA A 161 13.87 -16.02 -3.26
C ALA A 161 15.02 -16.51 -2.38
N MET A 162 14.76 -16.64 -1.08
CA MET A 162 15.72 -17.21 -0.14
C MET A 162 16.01 -18.69 -0.47
N PRO A 163 17.27 -19.16 -0.33
CA PRO A 163 17.56 -20.59 -0.36
C PRO A 163 16.83 -21.32 0.78
N PRO A 164 16.36 -22.57 0.60
CA PRO A 164 16.54 -23.46 -0.57
C PRO A 164 15.36 -23.47 -1.55
N SER A 165 14.68 -22.34 -1.77
CA SER A 165 13.44 -22.29 -2.59
C SER A 165 13.61 -22.85 -4.00
N THR A 166 14.76 -22.64 -4.64
CA THR A 166 15.04 -23.12 -6.01
C THR A 166 15.16 -24.64 -6.05
N GLU A 167 15.86 -25.23 -5.11
CA GLU A 167 16.07 -26.68 -4.97
C GLU A 167 14.73 -27.38 -4.67
N ILE A 168 13.92 -26.78 -3.79
CA ILE A 168 12.55 -27.26 -3.49
C ILE A 168 11.70 -27.25 -4.75
N CYS A 169 11.74 -26.19 -5.55
CA CYS A 169 10.98 -26.12 -6.81
C CYS A 169 11.39 -27.24 -7.79
N ARG A 170 12.68 -27.51 -7.95
CA ARG A 170 13.17 -28.58 -8.82
C ARG A 170 12.71 -29.95 -8.35
N ALA A 171 12.93 -30.27 -7.09
CA ALA A 171 12.51 -31.55 -6.52
C ALA A 171 10.97 -31.76 -6.62
N PHE A 172 10.21 -30.67 -6.43
CA PHE A 172 8.76 -30.70 -6.60
C PHE A 172 8.33 -30.98 -8.04
N LEU A 173 8.96 -30.35 -9.04
CA LEU A 173 8.70 -30.59 -10.44
C LEU A 173 9.11 -31.99 -10.88
N ASP A 174 10.25 -32.50 -10.41
CA ASP A 174 10.73 -33.86 -10.67
C ASP A 174 9.74 -34.91 -10.12
N TRP A 175 9.23 -34.68 -8.89
CA TRP A 175 8.18 -35.52 -8.31
C TRP A 175 6.88 -35.47 -9.13
N MET A 176 6.41 -34.28 -9.56
CA MET A 176 5.23 -34.16 -10.41
C MET A 176 5.38 -34.93 -11.71
N LYS A 177 6.54 -34.83 -12.36
CA LYS A 177 6.85 -35.53 -13.62
C LYS A 177 6.91 -37.03 -13.43
N ALA A 178 7.59 -37.52 -12.39
CA ALA A 178 7.72 -38.95 -12.09
C ALA A 178 6.36 -39.64 -11.90
N HIS A 179 5.43 -38.96 -11.26
CA HIS A 179 4.09 -39.47 -10.96
C HIS A 179 3.02 -38.97 -11.92
N ARG A 180 3.39 -38.25 -12.99
CA ARG A 180 2.48 -37.74 -14.03
C ARG A 180 1.32 -36.93 -13.45
N ILE A 181 1.61 -36.10 -12.44
CA ILE A 181 0.60 -35.29 -11.75
C ILE A 181 0.31 -34.03 -12.57
N ALA A 182 -0.95 -33.87 -12.99
CA ALA A 182 -1.36 -32.78 -13.86
C ALA A 182 -1.46 -31.43 -13.07
N PRO A 183 -0.89 -30.33 -13.58
CA PRO A 183 -1.17 -29.00 -13.08
C PRO A 183 -2.63 -28.61 -13.35
N TYR A 184 -3.17 -27.73 -12.52
CA TYR A 184 -4.51 -27.18 -12.69
C TYR A 184 -4.53 -26.15 -13.81
N MET A 185 -5.50 -26.27 -14.72
CA MET A 185 -5.75 -25.32 -15.81
C MET A 185 -6.98 -24.47 -15.49
N GLU A 186 -6.80 -23.14 -15.43
CA GLU A 186 -7.87 -22.19 -15.07
C GLU A 186 -9.02 -22.19 -16.10
N GLU A 187 -8.72 -22.39 -17.39
CA GLU A 187 -9.71 -22.36 -18.48
C GLU A 187 -10.68 -23.55 -18.41
N THR A 188 -10.20 -24.71 -18.03
CA THR A 188 -11.00 -25.95 -18.01
C THR A 188 -11.40 -26.39 -16.61
N HIS A 189 -10.77 -25.84 -15.59
CA HIS A 189 -10.90 -26.22 -14.18
C HIS A 189 -10.52 -27.69 -13.89
N HIS A 190 -9.68 -28.28 -14.72
CA HIS A 190 -9.15 -29.63 -14.57
C HIS A 190 -7.69 -29.60 -14.12
N GLY A 191 -7.22 -30.72 -13.56
CA GLY A 191 -5.89 -30.88 -12.99
C GLY A 191 -5.88 -30.69 -11.49
N LEU A 192 -4.76 -31.02 -10.86
CA LEU A 192 -4.67 -31.09 -9.38
C LEU A 192 -3.90 -29.92 -8.78
N ILE A 193 -2.68 -29.68 -9.22
CA ILE A 193 -1.76 -28.74 -8.57
C ILE A 193 -1.99 -27.33 -9.07
N ARG A 194 -2.34 -26.42 -8.16
CA ARG A 194 -2.56 -25.00 -8.47
C ARG A 194 -1.34 -24.14 -8.20
N HIS A 195 -0.79 -24.24 -6.97
CA HIS A 195 0.35 -23.41 -6.54
C HIS A 195 1.27 -24.19 -5.63
N LEU A 196 2.53 -23.81 -5.63
CA LEU A 196 3.51 -24.17 -4.62
C LEU A 196 3.83 -22.91 -3.81
N VAL A 197 3.58 -22.93 -2.50
CA VAL A 197 3.91 -21.81 -1.61
C VAL A 197 5.06 -22.26 -0.71
N ILE A 198 6.17 -21.54 -0.77
CA ILE A 198 7.37 -21.82 0.02
C ILE A 198 7.58 -20.65 0.95
N ARG A 199 7.77 -20.93 2.24
CA ARG A 199 8.20 -19.97 3.25
C ARG A 199 9.49 -20.47 3.87
N VAL A 200 10.50 -19.62 3.93
CA VAL A 200 11.82 -19.93 4.48
C VAL A 200 12.07 -19.02 5.69
N ASN A 201 12.54 -19.57 6.81
CA ASN A 201 12.94 -18.79 7.97
C ASN A 201 14.42 -18.37 7.88
N ARG A 202 14.89 -17.57 8.84
CA ARG A 202 16.29 -17.10 8.90
C ARG A 202 17.32 -18.21 9.06
N GLN A 203 16.92 -19.39 9.56
CA GLN A 203 17.78 -20.56 9.72
C GLN A 203 17.86 -21.40 8.44
N GLY A 204 17.20 -21.00 7.35
CA GLY A 204 17.15 -21.75 6.11
C GLY A 204 16.19 -22.95 6.13
N GLN A 205 15.36 -23.10 7.17
CA GLN A 205 14.31 -24.11 7.22
C GLN A 205 13.09 -23.64 6.43
N ALA A 206 12.41 -24.58 5.76
CA ALA A 206 11.28 -24.25 4.90
C ALA A 206 9.97 -24.92 5.33
N MET A 207 8.89 -24.17 5.20
CA MET A 207 7.51 -24.67 5.13
C MET A 207 7.07 -24.66 3.68
N VAL A 208 6.63 -25.79 3.18
CA VAL A 208 6.10 -25.96 1.82
C VAL A 208 4.62 -26.26 1.89
N THR A 209 3.80 -25.43 1.22
CA THR A 209 2.36 -25.64 1.09
C THR A 209 2.01 -25.95 -0.35
N VAL A 210 1.49 -27.15 -0.59
CA VAL A 210 0.99 -27.57 -1.90
C VAL A 210 -0.49 -27.25 -1.99
N VAL A 211 -0.86 -26.36 -2.89
CA VAL A 211 -2.26 -25.93 -3.10
C VAL A 211 -2.87 -26.79 -4.20
N VAL A 212 -3.94 -27.48 -3.87
CA VAL A 212 -4.57 -28.44 -4.78
C VAL A 212 -6.05 -28.13 -5.07
N ASN A 213 -6.46 -28.44 -6.29
CA ASN A 213 -7.87 -28.51 -6.69
C ASN A 213 -8.47 -29.87 -6.29
N GLY A 214 -8.43 -30.20 -5.02
CA GLY A 214 -8.84 -31.49 -4.49
C GLY A 214 -8.75 -31.54 -2.97
N VAL A 215 -8.88 -32.75 -2.40
CA VAL A 215 -8.83 -33.02 -0.95
C VAL A 215 -7.63 -33.88 -0.55
N SER A 216 -6.90 -34.43 -1.51
CA SER A 216 -5.77 -35.36 -1.30
C SER A 216 -4.67 -35.07 -2.31
N LEU A 217 -3.47 -35.51 -1.98
CA LEU A 217 -2.29 -35.43 -2.83
C LEU A 217 -1.77 -36.87 -3.02
N PRO A 218 -1.77 -37.43 -4.23
CA PRO A 218 -1.19 -38.76 -4.47
C PRO A 218 0.32 -38.70 -4.22
N HIS A 219 0.92 -39.81 -3.79
CA HIS A 219 2.36 -39.93 -3.56
C HIS A 219 2.96 -38.86 -2.60
N GLU A 220 2.16 -38.39 -1.65
CA GLU A 220 2.57 -37.30 -0.74
C GLU A 220 3.74 -37.65 0.17
N GLN A 221 3.92 -38.94 0.53
CA GLN A 221 5.05 -39.39 1.33
C GLN A 221 6.36 -39.36 0.54
N GLU A 222 6.31 -39.77 -0.75
CA GLU A 222 7.46 -39.67 -1.65
C GLU A 222 7.89 -38.23 -1.89
N LEU A 223 6.91 -37.31 -1.98
CA LEU A 223 7.20 -35.87 -2.01
C LEU A 223 7.88 -35.42 -0.73
N ALA A 224 7.40 -35.84 0.43
CA ALA A 224 8.02 -35.51 1.71
C ALA A 224 9.46 -36.03 1.78
N ASP A 225 9.70 -37.28 1.35
CA ASP A 225 11.04 -37.88 1.32
C ASP A 225 12.01 -37.12 0.40
N ALA A 226 11.50 -36.55 -0.71
CA ALA A 226 12.30 -35.73 -1.61
C ALA A 226 12.60 -34.32 -1.05
N LEU A 227 11.68 -33.71 -0.30
CA LEU A 227 11.80 -32.33 0.15
C LEU A 227 12.51 -32.16 1.52
N PHE A 228 12.34 -33.11 2.46
CA PHE A 228 12.89 -32.98 3.81
C PHE A 228 14.43 -32.90 3.85
N PRO A 229 15.19 -33.62 3.00
CA PRO A 229 16.63 -33.45 2.92
C PRO A 229 17.11 -32.07 2.47
N LEU A 230 16.20 -31.27 1.84
CA LEU A 230 16.47 -29.90 1.40
C LEU A 230 16.20 -28.83 2.47
N GLY A 231 15.98 -29.24 3.73
CA GLY A 231 15.69 -28.32 4.83
C GLY A 231 14.20 -28.00 5.02
N VAL A 232 13.30 -28.76 4.37
CA VAL A 232 11.87 -28.63 4.65
C VAL A 232 11.56 -29.27 5.99
N THR A 233 10.93 -28.52 6.89
CA THR A 233 10.52 -28.95 8.23
C THR A 233 9.00 -29.08 8.37
N SER A 234 8.28 -28.58 7.38
CA SER A 234 6.80 -28.56 7.35
C SER A 234 6.32 -28.72 5.92
N LEU A 235 5.58 -29.80 5.65
CA LEU A 235 4.90 -30.04 4.37
C LEU A 235 3.39 -30.04 4.60
N ILE A 236 2.70 -29.11 3.96
CA ILE A 236 1.28 -28.83 4.17
C ILE A 236 0.51 -29.03 2.86
N LEU A 237 -0.63 -29.69 2.93
CA LEU A 237 -1.66 -29.70 1.89
C LEU A 237 -2.65 -28.57 2.14
N ASN A 238 -2.97 -27.78 1.12
CA ASN A 238 -4.02 -26.78 1.16
C ASN A 238 -5.09 -27.10 0.09
N GLU A 239 -6.33 -27.24 0.53
CA GLU A 239 -7.46 -27.50 -0.37
C GLU A 239 -8.02 -26.17 -0.90
N ASN A 240 -7.90 -25.94 -2.20
CA ASN A 240 -8.51 -24.79 -2.85
C ASN A 240 -9.22 -25.23 -4.15
N ARG A 241 -10.52 -25.45 -4.06
CA ARG A 241 -11.39 -25.78 -5.21
C ARG A 241 -12.19 -24.59 -5.72
N GLU A 242 -12.00 -23.42 -5.10
CA GLU A 242 -12.68 -22.19 -5.48
C GLU A 242 -12.17 -21.68 -6.85
N ARG A 243 -13.09 -21.20 -7.68
CA ARG A 243 -12.79 -20.60 -8.99
C ARG A 243 -12.52 -19.09 -8.84
N THR A 244 -11.53 -18.76 -8.03
CA THR A 244 -11.14 -17.40 -7.69
C THR A 244 -9.64 -17.23 -7.81
N ASN A 245 -9.18 -15.98 -7.78
CA ASN A 245 -7.75 -15.61 -7.75
C ASN A 245 -7.11 -15.77 -6.36
N VAL A 246 -7.85 -16.25 -5.36
CA VAL A 246 -7.32 -16.51 -4.03
C VAL A 246 -6.46 -17.76 -4.07
N ILE A 247 -5.19 -17.62 -3.66
CA ILE A 247 -4.21 -18.72 -3.74
C ILE A 247 -4.51 -19.80 -2.71
N LEU A 248 -4.66 -19.42 -1.43
CA LEU A 248 -4.87 -20.36 -0.34
C LEU A 248 -6.36 -20.57 -0.06
N GLY A 249 -6.80 -21.82 -0.02
CA GLY A 249 -8.11 -22.18 0.49
C GLY A 249 -8.15 -22.19 2.02
N ARG A 250 -9.30 -22.51 2.59
CA ARG A 250 -9.55 -22.45 4.04
C ARG A 250 -9.09 -23.69 4.81
N ARG A 251 -8.86 -24.82 4.15
CA ARG A 251 -8.51 -26.11 4.79
C ARG A 251 -7.04 -26.40 4.59
N PHE A 252 -6.36 -26.68 5.70
CA PHE A 252 -4.97 -27.08 5.74
C PHE A 252 -4.85 -28.43 6.43
N ARG A 253 -3.94 -29.27 5.94
CA ARG A 253 -3.58 -30.57 6.55
C ARG A 253 -2.07 -30.72 6.50
N THR A 254 -1.46 -30.96 7.62
CA THR A 254 -0.06 -31.32 7.67
C THR A 254 0.15 -32.72 7.11
N ILE A 255 0.99 -32.85 6.10
CA ILE A 255 1.41 -34.12 5.53
C ILE A 255 2.53 -34.71 6.40
N ARG A 256 3.54 -33.87 6.72
CA ARG A 256 4.70 -34.27 7.53
C ARG A 256 5.34 -33.06 8.19
N GLY A 257 5.90 -33.25 9.39
CA GLY A 257 6.57 -32.23 10.17
C GLY A 257 5.63 -31.36 11.00
N ALA A 258 6.01 -30.12 11.27
CA ALA A 258 5.25 -29.19 12.08
C ALA A 258 4.13 -28.52 11.25
N ASP A 259 3.07 -28.06 11.92
CA ASP A 259 1.99 -27.26 11.32
C ASP A 259 2.30 -25.77 11.23
N THR A 260 3.43 -25.33 11.83
CA THR A 260 3.94 -23.97 11.84
C THR A 260 5.42 -23.94 11.47
N LEU A 261 5.90 -22.79 11.01
CA LEU A 261 7.32 -22.48 10.85
C LEU A 261 7.71 -21.42 11.88
N THR A 262 8.69 -21.75 12.73
CA THR A 262 9.22 -20.78 13.69
C THR A 262 10.23 -19.87 13.01
N ASP A 263 10.12 -18.56 13.20
CA ASP A 263 11.07 -17.55 12.73
C ASP A 263 11.36 -16.52 13.81
N THR A 264 12.37 -15.70 13.63
CA THR A 264 12.77 -14.63 14.55
C THR A 264 12.73 -13.27 13.87
N LEU A 265 12.25 -12.25 14.59
CA LEU A 265 12.19 -10.86 14.11
C LEU A 265 12.37 -9.91 15.30
N CYS A 266 13.27 -8.94 15.20
CA CYS A 266 13.56 -7.96 16.27
C CYS A 266 13.85 -8.61 17.64
N GLY A 267 14.51 -9.78 17.65
CA GLY A 267 14.81 -10.55 18.86
C GLY A 267 13.61 -11.25 19.52
N LEU A 268 12.47 -11.34 18.81
CA LEU A 268 11.29 -12.09 19.21
C LEU A 268 11.09 -13.31 18.32
N THR A 269 10.49 -14.35 18.89
CA THR A 269 10.20 -15.61 18.19
C THR A 269 8.73 -15.68 17.81
N PHE A 270 8.43 -16.06 16.56
CA PHE A 270 7.09 -16.16 16.03
C PHE A 270 6.85 -17.53 15.42
N ASP A 271 5.69 -18.14 15.73
CA ASP A 271 5.23 -19.33 15.02
C ASP A 271 4.26 -18.92 13.92
N LEU A 272 4.62 -19.22 12.70
CA LEU A 272 3.92 -18.81 11.50
C LEU A 272 3.12 -19.97 10.92
N SER A 273 1.80 -19.85 10.91
CA SER A 273 0.95 -20.78 10.18
C SER A 273 1.08 -20.57 8.66
N PRO A 274 0.65 -21.53 7.82
CA PRO A 274 0.74 -21.38 6.35
C PRO A 274 0.03 -20.13 5.82
N ALA A 275 -1.09 -19.74 6.43
CA ALA A 275 -1.89 -18.59 6.05
C ALA A 275 -1.41 -17.27 6.69
N ALA A 276 -0.59 -17.33 7.74
CA ALA A 276 -0.17 -16.13 8.48
C ALA A 276 0.51 -15.11 7.56
N PHE A 277 0.12 -13.84 7.73
CA PHE A 277 0.89 -12.74 7.15
C PHE A 277 2.17 -12.55 7.96
N PHE A 278 3.27 -12.39 7.26
CA PHE A 278 4.57 -12.01 7.81
C PHE A 278 5.34 -11.31 6.71
N GLN A 279 6.07 -10.26 7.04
CA GLN A 279 6.82 -9.47 6.07
C GLN A 279 7.82 -10.31 5.29
N VAL A 280 7.94 -10.04 3.99
CA VAL A 280 8.67 -10.95 3.07
C VAL A 280 10.18 -10.74 3.02
N ASN A 281 10.69 -9.67 3.61
CA ASN A 281 12.11 -9.32 3.68
C ASN A 281 12.52 -9.11 5.13
N PRO A 282 13.00 -10.13 5.83
CA PRO A 282 13.29 -10.04 7.27
C PRO A 282 14.28 -8.93 7.63
N ALA A 283 15.33 -8.72 6.83
CA ALA A 283 16.35 -7.69 7.10
C ALA A 283 15.75 -6.27 7.01
N GLN A 284 14.98 -6.01 5.98
CA GLN A 284 14.34 -4.69 5.82
C GLN A 284 13.16 -4.50 6.79
N THR A 285 12.50 -5.57 7.21
CA THR A 285 11.46 -5.50 8.24
C THR A 285 12.03 -5.03 9.57
N GLU A 286 13.22 -5.50 9.96
CA GLU A 286 13.86 -5.01 11.18
C GLU A 286 14.22 -3.54 11.09
N ARG A 287 14.73 -3.07 9.93
CA ARG A 287 14.98 -1.63 9.69
C ARG A 287 13.69 -0.81 9.73
N LEU A 288 12.63 -1.32 9.10
CA LEU A 288 11.30 -0.67 9.09
C LEU A 288 10.75 -0.52 10.52
N TYR A 289 10.79 -1.62 11.30
CA TYR A 289 10.25 -1.65 12.65
C TYR A 289 11.12 -0.85 13.63
N GLN A 290 12.44 -0.87 13.47
CA GLN A 290 13.33 -0.01 14.27
C GLN A 290 13.06 1.47 13.97
N THR A 291 12.87 1.84 12.70
CA THR A 291 12.48 3.21 12.33
C THR A 291 11.15 3.60 12.96
N ALA A 292 10.16 2.69 12.94
CA ALA A 292 8.87 2.94 13.57
C ALA A 292 8.99 3.11 15.10
N LEU A 293 9.84 2.32 15.75
CA LEU A 293 10.13 2.44 17.18
C LEU A 293 10.82 3.78 17.51
N ASP A 294 11.83 4.15 16.72
CA ASP A 294 12.56 5.42 16.90
C ASP A 294 11.62 6.63 16.72
N PHE A 295 10.71 6.56 15.75
CA PHE A 295 9.71 7.61 15.51
C PHE A 295 8.64 7.64 16.60
N ALA A 296 8.27 6.50 17.14
CA ALA A 296 7.31 6.41 18.25
C ALA A 296 7.82 7.14 19.50
N GLY A 297 9.12 7.13 19.75
CA GLY A 297 9.74 7.80 20.90
C GLY A 297 9.10 7.38 22.22
N LEU A 298 8.85 6.05 22.38
CA LEU A 298 8.16 5.48 23.52
C LEU A 298 8.92 5.70 24.83
N ARG A 299 8.15 5.92 25.89
CA ARG A 299 8.63 6.05 27.26
C ARG A 299 8.12 4.87 28.10
N PRO A 300 8.80 4.51 29.20
CA PRO A 300 8.37 3.38 30.05
C PRO A 300 6.95 3.47 30.58
N ASP A 301 6.43 4.69 30.76
CA ASP A 301 5.08 4.94 31.29
C ASP A 301 4.02 5.10 30.21
N ASP A 302 4.40 5.07 28.92
CA ASP A 302 3.46 5.29 27.82
C ASP A 302 2.50 4.11 27.64
N THR A 303 1.34 4.44 27.09
CA THR A 303 0.35 3.51 26.53
C THR A 303 0.44 3.57 25.01
N LEU A 304 0.64 2.42 24.38
CA LEU A 304 0.67 2.24 22.92
C LEU A 304 -0.66 1.65 22.42
N CYS A 305 -1.16 2.15 21.30
CA CYS A 305 -2.21 1.48 20.52
C CYS A 305 -1.70 1.17 19.10
N ASP A 306 -1.66 -0.12 18.75
CA ASP A 306 -1.28 -0.61 17.41
C ASP A 306 -2.56 -1.01 16.66
N VAL A 307 -2.93 -0.20 15.68
CA VAL A 307 -4.13 -0.40 14.88
C VAL A 307 -3.76 -1.14 13.59
N TYR A 308 -4.42 -2.23 13.31
CA TYR A 308 -4.10 -3.23 12.27
C TYR A 308 -2.90 -4.12 12.64
N CYS A 309 -2.85 -4.60 13.88
CA CYS A 309 -1.68 -5.25 14.47
C CYS A 309 -1.30 -6.62 13.86
N GLY A 310 -2.18 -7.25 13.07
CA GLY A 310 -1.95 -8.58 12.51
C GLY A 310 -1.62 -9.62 13.58
N ALA A 311 -0.54 -10.38 13.40
CA ALA A 311 -0.03 -11.35 14.39
C ALA A 311 0.76 -10.70 15.55
N GLY A 312 0.66 -9.38 15.71
CA GLY A 312 1.24 -8.63 16.82
C GLY A 312 2.73 -8.32 16.68
N THR A 313 3.30 -8.35 15.49
CA THR A 313 4.76 -8.18 15.32
C THR A 313 5.26 -6.81 15.77
N ILE A 314 4.59 -5.72 15.36
CA ILE A 314 4.91 -4.35 15.80
C ILE A 314 4.52 -4.17 17.27
N THR A 315 3.31 -4.58 17.64
CA THR A 315 2.80 -4.47 19.03
C THR A 315 3.77 -5.09 20.03
N LEU A 316 4.21 -6.33 19.80
CA LEU A 316 5.07 -7.07 20.72
C LEU A 316 6.50 -6.51 20.78
N MET A 317 7.04 -6.06 19.66
CA MET A 317 8.34 -5.38 19.65
C MET A 317 8.29 -4.09 20.50
N MET A 318 7.25 -3.26 20.28
CA MET A 318 7.09 -1.98 20.96
C MET A 318 6.65 -2.11 22.43
N ALA A 319 5.92 -3.18 22.80
CA ALA A 319 5.51 -3.47 24.17
C ALA A 319 6.70 -3.55 25.16
N ARG A 320 7.89 -3.89 24.69
CA ARG A 320 9.12 -3.93 25.49
C ARG A 320 9.62 -2.54 25.92
N HIS A 321 9.05 -1.47 25.34
CA HIS A 321 9.49 -0.09 25.52
C HIS A 321 8.43 0.83 26.12
N CYS A 322 7.29 0.27 26.52
CA CYS A 322 6.17 1.04 27.10
C CYS A 322 5.51 0.28 28.28
N ARG A 323 4.63 0.97 29.00
CA ARG A 323 3.88 0.40 30.13
C ARG A 323 2.87 -0.62 29.66
N THR A 324 2.07 -0.30 28.64
CA THR A 324 1.03 -1.17 28.08
C THR A 324 0.93 -0.99 26.58
N ALA A 325 0.65 -2.07 25.86
CA ALA A 325 0.38 -2.05 24.44
C ALA A 325 -0.98 -2.70 24.15
N LEU A 326 -1.77 -2.10 23.26
CA LEU A 326 -3.04 -2.62 22.79
C LEU A 326 -2.99 -2.80 21.28
N GLY A 327 -3.21 -4.04 20.80
CA GLY A 327 -3.35 -4.37 19.38
C GLY A 327 -4.81 -4.51 18.97
N ILE A 328 -5.19 -3.97 17.80
CA ILE A 328 -6.53 -4.10 17.20
C ILE A 328 -6.37 -4.74 15.82
N GLU A 329 -7.11 -5.82 15.54
CA GLU A 329 -7.07 -6.55 14.28
C GLU A 329 -8.43 -7.19 13.99
N VAL A 330 -8.86 -7.16 12.74
CA VAL A 330 -10.16 -7.69 12.31
C VAL A 330 -10.17 -9.22 12.20
N VAL A 331 -9.02 -9.85 11.97
CA VAL A 331 -8.88 -11.29 11.76
C VAL A 331 -8.71 -12.02 13.10
N PRO A 332 -9.70 -12.83 13.54
CA PRO A 332 -9.63 -13.51 14.84
C PRO A 332 -8.42 -14.45 14.98
N GLU A 333 -8.04 -15.16 13.91
CA GLU A 333 -6.91 -16.08 13.89
C GLU A 333 -5.57 -15.33 14.06
N ALA A 334 -5.45 -14.12 13.52
CA ALA A 334 -4.27 -13.28 13.73
C ALA A 334 -4.16 -12.86 15.20
N ILE A 335 -5.26 -12.50 15.85
CA ILE A 335 -5.28 -12.18 17.28
C ILE A 335 -4.93 -13.40 18.16
N MET A 336 -5.41 -14.60 17.80
CA MET A 336 -4.97 -15.82 18.50
C MET A 336 -3.46 -16.00 18.39
N ASN A 337 -2.90 -15.84 17.19
CA ASN A 337 -1.46 -15.91 16.97
C ASN A 337 -0.72 -14.82 17.75
N ALA A 338 -1.22 -13.57 17.79
CA ALA A 338 -0.62 -12.48 18.54
C ALA A 338 -0.53 -12.79 20.05
N ARG A 339 -1.58 -13.37 20.64
CA ARG A 339 -1.60 -13.79 22.05
C ARG A 339 -0.62 -14.94 22.33
N GLN A 340 -0.56 -15.92 21.43
CA GLN A 340 0.39 -17.03 21.53
C GLN A 340 1.83 -16.52 21.43
N ASN A 341 2.10 -15.60 20.50
CA ASN A 341 3.40 -14.98 20.33
C ASN A 341 3.78 -14.13 21.56
N ALA A 342 2.83 -13.39 22.16
CA ALA A 342 3.06 -12.67 23.42
C ALA A 342 3.48 -13.63 24.54
N GLN A 343 2.74 -14.72 24.75
CA GLN A 343 3.06 -15.74 25.75
C GLN A 343 4.42 -16.40 25.50
N ARG A 344 4.72 -16.77 24.25
CA ARG A 344 5.98 -17.37 23.84
C ARG A 344 7.19 -16.50 24.17
N ASN A 345 7.04 -15.18 24.01
CA ASN A 345 8.10 -14.20 24.26
C ASN A 345 8.08 -13.61 25.68
N GLY A 346 7.23 -14.11 26.57
CA GLY A 346 7.12 -13.61 27.94
C GLY A 346 6.62 -12.16 28.05
N ILE A 347 5.90 -11.66 27.03
CA ILE A 347 5.37 -10.30 27.00
C ILE A 347 3.98 -10.32 27.67
N THR A 348 3.88 -9.68 28.83
CA THR A 348 2.68 -9.70 29.68
C THR A 348 1.88 -8.38 29.66
N ASN A 349 2.43 -7.32 29.08
CA ASN A 349 1.86 -5.99 29.02
C ASN A 349 1.22 -5.66 27.66
N ALA A 350 1.00 -6.66 26.80
CA ALA A 350 0.30 -6.53 25.55
C ALA A 350 -1.09 -7.18 25.62
N ASP A 351 -2.13 -6.44 25.24
CA ASP A 351 -3.50 -6.94 25.07
C ASP A 351 -3.96 -6.80 23.61
N PHE A 352 -4.95 -7.60 23.20
CA PHE A 352 -5.39 -7.65 21.82
C PHE A 352 -6.92 -7.70 21.70
N ARG A 353 -7.50 -6.91 20.78
CA ARG A 353 -8.92 -6.83 20.48
C ARG A 353 -9.22 -7.26 19.04
N VAL A 354 -10.22 -8.15 18.90
CA VAL A 354 -10.74 -8.54 17.60
C VAL A 354 -11.82 -7.55 17.16
N GLY A 355 -11.72 -7.05 15.96
CA GLY A 355 -12.75 -6.25 15.32
C GLY A 355 -12.19 -5.26 14.30
N ALA A 356 -13.06 -4.69 13.48
CA ALA A 356 -12.69 -3.68 12.51
C ALA A 356 -12.20 -2.41 13.21
N ALA A 357 -11.12 -1.82 12.75
CA ALA A 357 -10.51 -0.64 13.35
C ALA A 357 -11.49 0.53 13.43
N GLU A 358 -12.28 0.72 12.37
CA GLU A 358 -13.32 1.74 12.25
C GLU A 358 -14.48 1.60 13.26
N ASP A 359 -14.64 0.41 13.85
CA ASP A 359 -15.66 0.14 14.89
C ASP A 359 -15.06 0.12 16.29
N VAL A 360 -13.88 -0.51 16.46
CA VAL A 360 -13.28 -0.77 17.77
C VAL A 360 -12.62 0.47 18.34
N LEU A 361 -11.77 1.16 17.55
CA LEU A 361 -11.03 2.33 18.05
C LEU A 361 -11.94 3.47 18.51
N PRO A 362 -12.99 3.88 17.76
CA PRO A 362 -13.90 4.94 18.22
C PRO A 362 -14.59 4.59 19.55
N ARG A 363 -15.01 3.34 19.76
CA ARG A 363 -15.63 2.89 21.01
C ARG A 363 -14.64 2.97 22.17
N LEU A 364 -13.43 2.44 22.01
CA LEU A 364 -12.41 2.48 23.05
C LEU A 364 -12.05 3.92 23.43
N VAL A 365 -11.97 4.82 22.47
CA VAL A 365 -11.70 6.25 22.72
C VAL A 365 -12.89 6.90 23.46
N ALA A 366 -14.12 6.57 23.09
CA ALA A 366 -15.32 7.03 23.80
C ALA A 366 -15.37 6.49 25.25
N ASP A 367 -14.90 5.25 25.46
CA ASP A 367 -14.79 4.60 26.78
C ASP A 367 -13.57 5.10 27.60
N GLY A 368 -12.81 6.08 27.08
CA GLY A 368 -11.73 6.74 27.81
C GLY A 368 -10.32 6.27 27.45
N LEU A 369 -10.12 5.46 26.40
CA LEU A 369 -8.77 5.13 25.93
C LEU A 369 -8.03 6.40 25.47
N ARG A 370 -6.85 6.65 26.04
CA ARG A 370 -5.96 7.77 25.69
C ARG A 370 -4.54 7.24 25.55
N PRO A 371 -4.18 6.69 24.37
CA PRO A 371 -2.81 6.23 24.14
C PRO A 371 -1.87 7.43 23.93
N ASP A 372 -0.67 7.32 24.46
CA ASP A 372 0.39 8.31 24.25
C ASP A 372 0.93 8.25 22.82
N VAL A 373 0.95 7.05 22.23
CA VAL A 373 1.39 6.79 20.87
C VAL A 373 0.41 5.85 20.19
N ILE A 374 0.06 6.18 18.94
CA ILE A 374 -0.67 5.29 18.03
C ILE A 374 0.24 4.88 16.88
N VAL A 375 0.31 3.57 16.60
CA VAL A 375 0.94 3.03 15.39
C VAL A 375 -0.14 2.45 14.49
N VAL A 376 -0.01 2.68 13.19
CA VAL A 376 -0.92 2.12 12.19
C VAL A 376 -0.12 1.51 11.03
N ASP A 377 -0.54 0.31 10.57
CA ASP A 377 -0.06 -0.34 9.34
C ASP A 377 -1.28 -0.82 8.53
N PRO A 378 -2.04 0.11 7.94
CA PRO A 378 -3.31 -0.21 7.28
C PRO A 378 -3.11 -0.94 5.95
N PRO A 379 -4.16 -1.61 5.43
CA PRO A 379 -4.14 -2.16 4.09
C PRO A 379 -3.97 -1.07 3.02
N ARG A 380 -3.69 -1.47 1.77
CA ARG A 380 -3.41 -0.55 0.64
C ARG A 380 -4.45 0.55 0.39
N LYS A 381 -5.68 0.40 0.88
CA LYS A 381 -6.73 1.44 0.78
C LYS A 381 -6.47 2.65 1.70
N GLY A 382 -5.57 2.53 2.67
CA GLY A 382 -5.32 3.53 3.70
C GLY A 382 -6.33 3.46 4.84
N LEU A 383 -6.38 4.53 5.64
CA LEU A 383 -7.23 4.65 6.82
C LEU A 383 -8.68 4.99 6.45
N ASP A 384 -9.61 4.47 7.24
CA ASP A 384 -11.01 4.90 7.21
C ASP A 384 -11.15 6.26 7.91
N PRO A 385 -12.04 7.16 7.44
CA PRO A 385 -12.29 8.45 8.09
C PRO A 385 -12.67 8.34 9.56
N ALA A 386 -13.39 7.28 9.97
CA ALA A 386 -13.73 7.05 11.37
C ALA A 386 -12.50 6.74 12.23
N VAL A 387 -11.51 6.02 11.68
CA VAL A 387 -10.23 5.76 12.36
C VAL A 387 -9.44 7.05 12.53
N ILE A 388 -9.34 7.89 11.48
CA ILE A 388 -8.66 9.19 11.55
C ILE A 388 -9.29 10.08 12.62
N ALA A 389 -10.63 10.18 12.64
CA ALA A 389 -11.35 10.96 13.62
C ALA A 389 -11.12 10.45 15.06
N ALA A 390 -11.14 9.11 15.26
CA ALA A 390 -10.89 8.50 16.55
C ALA A 390 -9.46 8.70 17.04
N MET A 391 -8.46 8.59 16.13
CA MET A 391 -7.06 8.89 16.45
C MET A 391 -6.89 10.35 16.90
N ALA A 392 -7.51 11.29 16.20
CA ALA A 392 -7.46 12.70 16.57
C ALA A 392 -8.13 12.95 17.94
N ALA A 393 -9.29 12.32 18.20
CA ALA A 393 -10.01 12.43 19.47
C ALA A 393 -9.30 11.76 20.67
N ALA A 394 -8.43 10.79 20.38
CA ALA A 394 -7.59 10.13 21.39
C ALA A 394 -6.42 11.01 21.85
N GLU A 395 -6.08 12.05 21.09
CA GLU A 395 -5.04 13.04 21.36
C GLU A 395 -3.64 12.44 21.67
N PRO A 396 -3.15 11.43 20.89
CA PRO A 396 -1.81 10.88 21.12
C PRO A 396 -0.73 11.95 20.85
N ARG A 397 0.37 11.84 21.57
CA ARG A 397 1.55 12.68 21.33
C ARG A 397 2.13 12.45 19.92
N HIS A 398 2.20 11.17 19.50
CA HIS A 398 2.73 10.76 18.21
C HIS A 398 1.79 9.77 17.52
N ILE A 399 1.68 9.89 16.21
CA ILE A 399 1.11 8.89 15.31
C ILE A 399 2.23 8.42 14.40
N VAL A 400 2.52 7.12 14.41
CA VAL A 400 3.48 6.47 13.51
C VAL A 400 2.71 5.71 12.45
N TYR A 401 2.82 6.12 11.21
CA TYR A 401 2.09 5.54 10.10
C TYR A 401 3.05 4.74 9.18
N VAL A 402 3.01 3.43 9.27
CA VAL A 402 3.69 2.50 8.36
C VAL A 402 2.79 2.24 7.14
N SER A 403 3.34 2.22 5.93
CA SER A 403 2.51 1.99 4.73
C SER A 403 3.30 1.45 3.55
N CYS A 404 2.71 0.48 2.85
CA CYS A 404 3.15 0.01 1.53
C CYS A 404 2.54 0.81 0.35
N ASN A 405 1.70 1.81 0.63
CA ASN A 405 1.07 2.65 -0.39
C ASN A 405 1.21 4.13 -0.03
N VAL A 406 2.25 4.77 -0.53
CA VAL A 406 2.59 6.17 -0.24
C VAL A 406 1.49 7.14 -0.68
N ALA A 407 0.74 6.82 -1.75
CA ALA A 407 -0.32 7.70 -2.24
C ALA A 407 -1.48 7.82 -1.23
N THR A 408 -1.90 6.68 -0.65
CA THR A 408 -2.93 6.69 0.41
C THR A 408 -2.40 7.26 1.72
N GLN A 409 -1.14 6.99 2.06
CA GLN A 409 -0.49 7.58 3.23
C GLN A 409 -0.43 9.11 3.13
N ALA A 410 -0.04 9.67 1.98
CA ALA A 410 0.01 11.11 1.75
C ALA A 410 -1.39 11.77 1.83
N ARG A 411 -2.44 11.09 1.32
CA ARG A 411 -3.84 11.52 1.45
C ARG A 411 -4.27 11.55 2.92
N ASP A 412 -4.00 10.48 3.64
CA ASP A 412 -4.42 10.35 5.04
C ASP A 412 -3.63 11.29 5.96
N ALA A 413 -2.34 11.51 5.65
CA ALA A 413 -1.51 12.50 6.34
C ALA A 413 -2.05 13.92 6.18
N ALA A 414 -2.62 14.26 5.02
CA ALA A 414 -3.29 15.55 4.83
C ALA A 414 -4.52 15.69 5.74
N LEU A 415 -5.33 14.63 5.87
CA LEU A 415 -6.48 14.62 6.77
C LEU A 415 -6.06 14.70 8.25
N LEU A 416 -5.00 14.00 8.64
CA LEU A 416 -4.43 14.07 9.99
C LEU A 416 -3.85 15.46 10.28
N ARG A 417 -3.18 16.10 9.31
CA ARG A 417 -2.69 17.49 9.44
C ARG A 417 -3.86 18.45 9.69
N ASP A 418 -4.96 18.31 8.96
CA ASP A 418 -6.16 19.12 9.13
C ASP A 418 -6.85 18.85 10.48
N ALA A 419 -6.60 17.67 11.08
CA ALA A 419 -7.01 17.30 12.44
C ALA A 419 -5.98 17.68 13.54
N GLY A 420 -4.90 18.42 13.19
CA GLY A 420 -3.93 18.96 14.15
C GLY A 420 -2.65 18.13 14.32
N TYR A 421 -2.36 17.17 13.44
CA TYR A 421 -1.13 16.36 13.47
C TYR A 421 -0.20 16.71 12.33
N LEU A 422 0.93 17.33 12.65
CA LEU A 422 1.90 17.77 11.65
C LEU A 422 2.82 16.61 11.25
N PRO A 423 2.99 16.31 9.95
CA PRO A 423 4.02 15.42 9.46
C PRO A 423 5.41 16.01 9.76
N GLU A 424 6.23 15.28 10.51
CA GLU A 424 7.58 15.72 10.90
C GLU A 424 8.68 15.02 10.11
N LYS A 425 8.57 13.71 9.97
CA LYS A 425 9.60 12.87 9.35
C LYS A 425 8.95 11.78 8.52
N VAL A 426 9.56 11.47 7.39
CA VAL A 426 9.23 10.28 6.60
C VAL A 426 10.53 9.52 6.31
N GLN A 427 10.51 8.19 6.46
CA GLN A 427 11.63 7.33 6.10
C GLN A 427 11.13 6.23 5.16
N PRO A 428 11.56 6.23 3.89
CA PRO A 428 11.29 5.14 2.99
C PRO A 428 12.26 3.97 3.21
N VAL A 429 11.74 2.73 3.08
CA VAL A 429 12.48 1.48 3.27
C VAL A 429 12.23 0.56 2.07
N ASP A 430 13.29 0.07 1.43
CA ASP A 430 13.18 -0.82 0.27
C ASP A 430 12.89 -2.27 0.66
N MET A 431 11.66 -2.53 1.08
CA MET A 431 11.16 -3.86 1.42
C MET A 431 11.14 -4.81 0.23
N PHE A 432 10.94 -4.27 -0.98
CA PHE A 432 10.69 -5.04 -2.20
C PHE A 432 11.72 -4.67 -3.29
N CYS A 433 12.97 -5.10 -3.10
CA CYS A 433 14.06 -4.81 -4.03
C CYS A 433 13.69 -5.20 -5.49
N TRP A 434 14.12 -4.40 -6.44
CA TRP A 434 13.88 -4.57 -7.88
C TRP A 434 12.42 -4.42 -8.34
N THR A 435 11.49 -4.13 -7.43
CA THR A 435 10.09 -3.82 -7.77
C THR A 435 9.82 -2.32 -7.63
N SER A 436 8.66 -1.86 -8.04
CA SER A 436 8.20 -0.47 -7.79
C SER A 436 7.67 -0.25 -6.37
N GLY A 437 7.51 -1.32 -5.58
CA GLY A 437 7.00 -1.23 -4.21
C GLY A 437 8.00 -0.59 -3.26
N ILE A 438 7.48 0.21 -2.34
CA ILE A 438 8.22 0.88 -1.26
C ILE A 438 7.39 0.86 0.01
N GLU A 439 8.02 0.62 1.15
CA GLU A 439 7.43 0.87 2.47
C GLU A 439 7.89 2.23 2.99
N THR A 440 7.05 2.87 3.76
CA THR A 440 7.36 4.17 4.37
C THR A 440 6.91 4.20 5.82
N VAL A 441 7.71 4.83 6.67
CA VAL A 441 7.33 5.18 8.03
C VAL A 441 7.19 6.70 8.09
N LEU A 442 6.01 7.17 8.50
CA LEU A 442 5.73 8.59 8.67
C LEU A 442 5.48 8.87 10.16
N LEU A 443 6.16 9.86 10.71
CA LEU A 443 5.88 10.42 12.02
C LEU A 443 4.99 11.64 11.87
N LEU A 444 3.87 11.65 12.60
CA LEU A 444 3.05 12.84 12.79
C LEU A 444 3.01 13.15 14.30
N SER A 445 3.19 14.41 14.64
CA SER A 445 3.15 14.88 16.03
C SER A 445 1.99 15.85 16.23
N GLN A 446 1.41 15.79 17.41
CA GLN A 446 0.36 16.73 17.79
C GLN A 446 0.89 18.16 17.78
N ARG A 447 0.17 19.07 17.13
CA ARG A 447 0.52 20.49 17.10
C ARG A 447 0.44 21.06 18.51
N LYS A 448 1.58 21.54 19.03
CA LYS A 448 1.59 22.25 20.32
C LYS A 448 0.93 23.61 20.18
N PRO A 449 0.24 24.11 21.22
CA PRO A 449 -0.32 25.46 21.22
C PRO A 449 0.73 26.56 20.95
N ASP A 450 1.99 26.31 21.31
CA ASP A 450 3.11 27.24 21.16
C ASP A 450 3.72 27.25 19.73
N ASP A 451 3.31 26.33 18.85
CA ASP A 451 3.73 26.31 17.45
C ASP A 451 2.92 27.32 16.59
N VAL A 452 2.28 28.28 17.22
CA VAL A 452 1.66 29.41 16.52
C VAL A 452 2.80 30.29 16.00
N VAL A 453 3.11 30.17 14.71
CA VAL A 453 3.94 31.14 14.02
C VAL A 453 3.19 32.47 14.06
N HIS A 454 3.61 33.38 14.92
CA HIS A 454 3.19 34.78 14.84
C HIS A 454 3.75 35.36 13.54
N VAL A 455 3.02 35.20 12.45
CA VAL A 455 3.27 36.00 11.26
C VAL A 455 2.79 37.40 11.59
N GLY A 456 3.69 38.24 12.01
CA GLY A 456 3.45 39.69 12.08
C GLY A 456 3.26 40.18 10.65
N ILE A 457 2.05 40.20 10.16
CA ILE A 457 1.71 40.91 8.94
C ILE A 457 1.57 42.37 9.33
N ASP A 458 2.63 43.16 9.11
CA ASP A 458 2.56 44.62 9.11
C ASP A 458 1.68 45.04 7.92
N LEU A 459 0.37 44.99 8.10
CA LEU A 459 -0.59 45.54 7.15
C LEU A 459 -0.54 47.06 7.29
N LYS A 460 0.03 47.73 6.31
CA LYS A 460 -0.17 49.18 6.18
C LYS A 460 -1.67 49.42 5.97
N PRO A 461 -2.23 50.54 6.50
CA PRO A 461 -3.66 50.84 6.39
C PRO A 461 -4.22 50.85 4.95
N GLU A 462 -3.36 50.82 3.95
CA GLU A 462 -3.69 50.87 2.52
C GLU A 462 -3.89 49.45 1.89
N ASP A 463 -3.51 48.37 2.59
CA ASP A 463 -3.59 47.00 2.08
C ASP A 463 -4.86 46.24 2.53
N VAL A 464 -5.76 46.88 3.27
CA VAL A 464 -7.04 46.29 3.67
C VAL A 464 -8.05 46.49 2.54
N THR A 465 -7.86 45.78 1.46
CA THR A 465 -8.85 45.75 0.36
C THR A 465 -9.64 44.45 0.36
N VAL A 466 -10.98 44.60 0.66
CA VAL A 466 -12.11 43.74 0.13
C VAL A 466 -12.07 42.23 0.36
N ALA A 467 -11.12 41.64 1.08
CA ALA A 467 -11.09 40.18 1.33
C ALA A 467 -11.85 39.75 2.61
N GLU A 468 -12.24 40.69 3.48
CA GLU A 468 -12.69 40.38 4.86
C GLU A 468 -14.20 40.31 5.10
N SER A 469 -15.04 40.23 4.08
CA SER A 469 -16.49 40.20 4.31
C SER A 469 -17.31 39.26 3.42
N LYS A 470 -16.78 38.11 3.04
CA LYS A 470 -17.59 37.11 2.33
C LYS A 470 -18.07 36.04 3.31
N ALA A 471 -19.31 36.21 3.78
CA ALA A 471 -19.95 35.18 4.58
C ALA A 471 -19.91 33.83 3.86
N THR A 472 -19.65 32.77 4.61
CA THR A 472 -19.66 31.39 4.12
C THR A 472 -21.09 30.93 3.82
N TYR A 473 -21.24 29.89 3.00
CA TYR A 473 -22.55 29.27 2.78
C TYR A 473 -23.23 28.78 4.07
N ALA A 474 -22.43 28.40 5.09
CA ALA A 474 -22.94 27.96 6.39
C ALA A 474 -23.56 29.14 7.16
N GLU A 475 -22.88 30.28 7.20
CA GLU A 475 -23.37 31.50 7.87
C GLU A 475 -24.63 32.06 7.20
N LEU A 476 -24.68 32.08 5.86
CA LEU A 476 -25.88 32.46 5.11
C LEU A 476 -27.06 31.55 5.42
N LYS A 477 -26.85 30.24 5.50
CA LYS A 477 -27.92 29.28 5.85
C LYS A 477 -28.40 29.46 7.28
N ALA A 478 -27.49 29.63 8.23
CA ALA A 478 -27.81 29.83 9.64
C ALA A 478 -28.67 31.10 9.81
N TYR A 479 -28.26 32.21 9.24
CA TYR A 479 -29.03 33.46 9.26
C TYR A 479 -30.43 33.33 8.65
N ILE A 480 -30.57 32.63 7.50
CA ILE A 480 -31.87 32.44 6.85
C ILE A 480 -32.74 31.52 7.68
N GLU A 481 -32.19 30.44 8.27
CA GLU A 481 -32.96 29.51 9.11
C GLU A 481 -33.46 30.20 10.39
N GLU A 482 -32.62 31.03 11.02
CA GLU A 482 -32.97 31.79 12.21
C GLU A 482 -34.08 32.82 11.93
N LYS A 483 -33.90 33.62 10.87
CA LYS A 483 -34.78 34.75 10.57
C LYS A 483 -36.08 34.36 9.90
N TYR A 484 -36.02 33.39 8.97
CA TYR A 484 -37.16 33.02 8.11
C TYR A 484 -37.76 31.64 8.41
N ARG A 485 -37.15 30.87 9.33
CA ARG A 485 -37.62 29.56 9.78
C ARG A 485 -37.71 28.48 8.69
N PHE A 486 -36.95 28.59 7.58
CA PHE A 486 -36.81 27.57 6.56
C PHE A 486 -35.37 27.36 6.10
N LYS A 487 -35.08 26.17 5.57
CA LYS A 487 -33.76 25.79 5.05
C LYS A 487 -33.63 26.10 3.56
N VAL A 488 -32.40 26.54 3.17
CA VAL A 488 -32.01 26.76 1.77
C VAL A 488 -30.88 25.83 1.37
N SER A 489 -30.85 25.40 0.09
CA SER A 489 -29.79 24.58 -0.45
C SER A 489 -28.63 25.42 -0.99
N ASN A 490 -27.43 24.81 -1.13
CA ASN A 490 -26.28 25.47 -1.78
C ASN A 490 -26.63 25.90 -3.22
N LEU A 491 -27.45 25.11 -3.95
CA LEU A 491 -27.86 25.41 -5.29
C LEU A 491 -28.68 26.72 -5.35
N TYR A 492 -29.58 26.96 -4.39
CA TYR A 492 -30.38 28.18 -4.34
C TYR A 492 -29.53 29.40 -3.99
N ILE A 493 -28.50 29.24 -3.11
CA ILE A 493 -27.57 30.33 -2.81
C ILE A 493 -26.72 30.67 -4.04
N ALA A 494 -26.27 29.68 -4.80
CA ALA A 494 -25.53 29.89 -6.05
C ALA A 494 -26.38 30.61 -7.10
N GLN A 495 -27.65 30.21 -7.29
CA GLN A 495 -28.56 30.89 -8.20
C GLN A 495 -28.85 32.36 -7.80
N ALA A 496 -28.93 32.63 -6.50
CA ALA A 496 -29.15 34.00 -6.02
C ALA A 496 -27.88 34.87 -6.20
N LYS A 497 -26.69 34.31 -6.00
CA LYS A 497 -25.42 35.01 -6.27
C LYS A 497 -25.26 35.31 -7.76
N GLU A 498 -25.56 34.35 -8.63
CA GLU A 498 -25.52 34.51 -10.08
C GLU A 498 -26.48 35.62 -10.53
N ALA A 499 -27.71 35.62 -9.99
CA ALA A 499 -28.74 36.66 -10.29
C ALA A 499 -28.31 38.08 -9.83
N LEU A 500 -27.41 38.18 -8.84
CA LEU A 500 -26.83 39.45 -8.34
C LEU A 500 -25.47 39.77 -8.94
N GLY A 501 -24.99 39.00 -9.93
CA GLY A 501 -23.73 39.26 -10.64
C GLY A 501 -22.46 38.88 -9.83
N ILE A 502 -22.59 38.14 -8.73
CA ILE A 502 -21.43 37.66 -7.95
C ILE A 502 -20.81 36.50 -8.68
N LYS A 503 -19.60 36.65 -9.24
CA LYS A 503 -18.85 35.57 -9.91
C LYS A 503 -18.38 34.55 -8.90
N GLU A 504 -18.84 33.31 -9.00
CA GLU A 504 -18.27 32.14 -8.31
C GLU A 504 -17.15 31.51 -9.16
N ARG A 505 -16.17 30.87 -8.47
CA ARG A 505 -15.17 30.04 -9.17
C ARG A 505 -15.86 28.90 -9.88
N GLU A 506 -15.55 28.68 -11.17
CA GLU A 506 -16.09 27.54 -11.93
C GLU A 506 -15.77 26.22 -11.23
N ASN A 507 -16.81 25.48 -10.87
CA ASN A 507 -16.68 24.13 -10.33
C ASN A 507 -16.26 23.18 -11.45
N TYR A 508 -15.11 22.52 -11.29
CA TYR A 508 -14.53 21.55 -12.24
C TYR A 508 -15.37 20.26 -12.40
N ASN A 509 -16.35 20.00 -11.54
CA ASN A 509 -17.25 18.85 -11.62
C ASN A 509 -18.64 19.28 -12.08
N LYS A 510 -18.83 19.46 -13.39
CA LYS A 510 -20.18 19.55 -13.98
C LYS A 510 -20.80 18.15 -13.98
N PRO A 511 -22.01 17.93 -13.43
CA PRO A 511 -22.68 16.65 -13.50
C PRO A 511 -22.95 16.28 -14.96
N LYS A 512 -22.65 15.03 -15.33
CA LYS A 512 -23.05 14.46 -16.62
C LYS A 512 -24.56 14.54 -16.75
N LYS A 513 -25.04 15.03 -17.91
CA LYS A 513 -26.44 15.21 -18.31
C LYS A 513 -27.37 14.16 -17.67
N THR A 514 -28.25 14.61 -16.80
CA THR A 514 -29.47 13.90 -16.46
C THR A 514 -30.64 14.69 -17.01
N ASN A 515 -31.51 14.03 -17.77
CA ASN A 515 -32.81 14.54 -18.17
C ASN A 515 -33.66 14.76 -16.89
N GLY A 516 -33.59 15.95 -16.32
CA GLY A 516 -34.33 16.33 -15.13
C GLY A 516 -34.49 17.83 -15.07
N LYS A 517 -35.73 18.27 -14.80
CA LYS A 517 -36.13 19.67 -14.65
C LYS A 517 -35.12 20.44 -13.80
N THR A 518 -34.56 21.52 -14.32
CA THR A 518 -33.68 22.41 -13.54
C THR A 518 -34.47 22.95 -12.36
N LEU A 519 -34.08 22.59 -11.13
CA LEU A 519 -34.68 23.10 -9.90
C LEU A 519 -34.40 24.61 -9.81
N VAL A 520 -35.42 25.43 -10.02
CA VAL A 520 -35.33 26.89 -9.89
C VAL A 520 -35.64 27.27 -8.45
N CYS A 521 -34.89 28.23 -7.91
CA CYS A 521 -35.10 28.74 -6.56
C CYS A 521 -36.49 29.38 -6.43
N PRO A 522 -37.34 28.97 -5.46
CA PRO A 522 -38.63 29.61 -5.23
C PRO A 522 -38.47 31.09 -4.88
N PRO A 523 -39.40 31.97 -5.33
CA PRO A 523 -39.29 33.42 -5.16
C PRO A 523 -39.08 33.87 -3.71
N GLU A 524 -39.78 33.23 -2.75
CA GLU A 524 -39.63 33.52 -1.32
C GLU A 524 -38.21 33.20 -0.79
N LYS A 525 -37.66 32.08 -1.22
CA LYS A 525 -36.29 31.69 -0.83
C LYS A 525 -35.25 32.56 -1.53
N MET A 526 -35.47 32.94 -2.76
CA MET A 526 -34.64 33.87 -3.51
C MET A 526 -34.52 35.21 -2.77
N LYS A 527 -35.67 35.80 -2.35
CA LYS A 527 -35.70 37.05 -1.62
C LYS A 527 -34.99 36.96 -0.28
N ALA A 528 -35.18 35.89 0.47
CA ALA A 528 -34.51 35.67 1.75
C ALA A 528 -32.97 35.52 1.59
N ILE A 529 -32.50 34.85 0.53
CA ILE A 529 -31.08 34.72 0.23
C ILE A 529 -30.48 36.07 -0.20
N GLN A 530 -31.16 36.84 -1.03
CA GLN A 530 -30.70 38.16 -1.43
C GLN A 530 -30.61 39.12 -0.24
N GLU A 531 -31.55 39.06 0.70
CA GLU A 531 -31.47 39.85 1.93
C GLU A 531 -30.35 39.41 2.85
N ALA A 532 -30.09 38.09 2.97
CA ALA A 532 -28.93 37.56 3.69
C ALA A 532 -27.60 38.05 3.07
N LEU A 533 -27.50 38.04 1.73
CA LEU A 533 -26.32 38.52 1.02
C LEU A 533 -26.06 40.03 1.27
N ARG A 534 -27.12 40.84 1.35
CA ARG A 534 -27.01 42.27 1.73
C ARG A 534 -26.64 42.45 3.20
N HIS A 535 -27.24 41.66 4.10
CA HIS A 535 -26.90 41.70 5.54
C HIS A 535 -25.40 41.47 5.78
N PHE A 536 -24.82 40.52 5.07
CA PHE A 536 -23.38 40.23 5.13
C PHE A 536 -22.54 41.11 4.19
N LYS A 537 -23.08 42.20 3.66
CA LYS A 537 -22.43 43.17 2.76
C LYS A 537 -21.70 42.50 1.56
N MET A 538 -22.25 41.41 1.04
CA MET A 538 -21.75 40.73 -0.15
C MET A 538 -22.25 41.35 -1.46
N VAL A 539 -23.27 42.15 -1.40
CA VAL A 539 -23.86 42.99 -2.47
C VAL A 539 -24.44 44.28 -1.86
N ASP A 540 -24.49 45.35 -2.65
CA ASP A 540 -25.08 46.63 -2.27
C ASP A 540 -26.60 46.58 -2.12
#